data_a7b933e4f4c3f9b30b081a04943cd69f
#
_entry.id   a7b933e4f4c3f9b30b081a04943cd69f
#
_cell.length_a   1.000
_cell.length_b   1.000
_cell.length_c   1.000
_cell.angle_alpha   90.00
_cell.angle_beta   90.00
_cell.angle_gamma   90.00
#
_symmetry.space_group_name_H-M   'P 1'
#
loop_
_entity.id
_entity.type
_entity.pdbx_description
1 polymer ?
#
loop_
_entity_poly.entity_id
_entity_poly.type
_entity_poly.pdbx_seq_one_letter_code
_entity_poly.pdbx_strand_id
1 'polypeptide(L)'
;MHVRFGRSAAVCALALAVAAVPGTADAAALRLDISMQAQEMSNWCWAASGDTVAAFMGKDYSQNQFCNLAFGRSLNSSCPNSQATLADDQTAFRKMGISPGNYVNGHLYYWAVTREIDAGRPVMARIQWTSGGGHMEVLYGYDDSSNMVYWGNPWPSSYRYNWSSYDYYVGNDSFFWTHSLDYIGA
;
A
#
# COMPACT_ATOMS: atom_id res chain seq x y z
N MET A 1 -65.29 -55.77 -29.54
CA MET A 1 -64.82 -54.36 -29.67
C MET A 1 -64.56 -53.87 -28.26
N HIS A 2 -63.23 -53.94 -27.86
CA HIS A 2 -62.84 -53.64 -26.49
C HIS A 2 -62.01 -52.33 -26.52
N VAL A 3 -62.61 -51.29 -25.92
CA VAL A 3 -61.97 -50.01 -25.77
C VAL A 3 -61.16 -50.01 -24.45
N ARG A 4 -59.84 -49.85 -24.53
CA ARG A 4 -58.96 -49.65 -23.36
C ARG A 4 -58.73 -48.15 -23.09
N PHE A 5 -59.10 -47.72 -21.91
CA PHE A 5 -58.81 -46.38 -21.38
C PHE A 5 -57.42 -46.38 -20.76
N GLY A 6 -56.49 -45.63 -21.37
CA GLY A 6 -55.19 -45.35 -20.78
C GLY A 6 -55.27 -44.25 -19.75
N ARG A 7 -54.78 -44.49 -18.52
CA ARG A 7 -54.63 -43.48 -17.46
C ARG A 7 -53.24 -42.82 -17.62
N SER A 8 -53.23 -41.56 -17.98
CA SER A 8 -52.01 -40.74 -17.94
C SER A 8 -51.80 -40.24 -16.52
N ALA A 9 -50.68 -40.62 -15.91
CA ALA A 9 -50.25 -40.08 -14.62
C ALA A 9 -49.41 -38.82 -14.89
N ALA A 10 -49.86 -37.68 -14.42
CA ALA A 10 -49.09 -36.42 -14.43
C ALA A 10 -48.09 -36.42 -13.25
N VAL A 11 -46.82 -36.38 -13.55
CA VAL A 11 -45.75 -36.22 -12.55
C VAL A 11 -45.50 -34.73 -12.36
N CYS A 12 -45.92 -34.18 -11.20
CA CYS A 12 -45.57 -32.83 -10.77
C CYS A 12 -44.12 -32.83 -10.26
N ALA A 13 -43.20 -32.26 -11.01
CA ALA A 13 -41.86 -32.00 -10.54
C ALA A 13 -41.87 -30.73 -9.66
N LEU A 14 -41.66 -30.89 -8.34
CA LEU A 14 -41.39 -29.77 -7.45
C LEU A 14 -39.95 -29.28 -7.68
N ALA A 15 -39.78 -28.08 -8.25
CA ALA A 15 -38.52 -27.40 -8.31
C ALA A 15 -38.22 -26.75 -6.94
N LEU A 16 -37.25 -27.27 -6.19
CA LEU A 16 -36.71 -26.64 -5.00
C LEU A 16 -35.86 -25.45 -5.43
N ALA A 17 -36.35 -24.24 -5.24
CA ALA A 17 -35.52 -23.03 -5.36
C ALA A 17 -34.62 -22.93 -4.13
N VAL A 18 -33.32 -23.20 -4.32
CA VAL A 18 -32.28 -22.91 -3.31
C VAL A 18 -32.08 -21.41 -3.31
N ALA A 19 -32.58 -20.72 -2.28
CA ALA A 19 -32.27 -19.33 -2.03
C ALA A 19 -30.79 -19.24 -1.63
N ALA A 20 -29.95 -18.62 -2.46
CA ALA A 20 -28.58 -18.27 -2.09
C ALA A 20 -28.66 -17.24 -0.95
N VAL A 21 -28.23 -17.62 0.25
CA VAL A 21 -28.02 -16.68 1.36
C VAL A 21 -26.84 -15.80 0.95
N PRO A 22 -26.97 -14.45 0.88
CA PRO A 22 -25.84 -13.59 0.67
C PRO A 22 -24.88 -13.80 1.84
N GLY A 23 -23.69 -14.37 1.56
CA GLY A 23 -22.62 -14.44 2.54
C GLY A 23 -22.26 -13.03 2.97
N THR A 24 -22.24 -12.77 4.27
CA THR A 24 -21.58 -11.58 4.80
C THR A 24 -20.15 -11.61 4.32
N ALA A 25 -19.74 -10.60 3.52
CA ALA A 25 -18.33 -10.45 3.21
C ALA A 25 -17.62 -10.27 4.56
N ASP A 26 -16.76 -11.23 4.93
CA ASP A 26 -15.90 -11.08 6.10
C ASP A 26 -15.04 -9.83 5.88
N ALA A 27 -14.95 -8.99 6.92
CA ALA A 27 -14.06 -7.84 6.87
C ALA A 27 -12.63 -8.31 6.60
N ALA A 28 -12.05 -7.83 5.50
CA ALA A 28 -10.74 -8.28 5.07
C ALA A 28 -9.65 -7.54 5.85
N ALA A 29 -8.60 -8.25 6.23
CA ALA A 29 -7.36 -7.68 6.74
C ALA A 29 -6.19 -8.25 5.95
N LEU A 30 -5.31 -7.38 5.47
CA LEU A 30 -4.15 -7.78 4.69
C LEU A 30 -2.93 -6.94 5.06
N ARG A 31 -1.77 -7.59 5.13
CA ARG A 31 -0.47 -6.94 5.29
C ARG A 31 0.51 -7.53 4.29
N LEU A 32 1.19 -6.66 3.56
CA LEU A 32 2.30 -7.05 2.70
C LEU A 32 3.53 -7.35 3.56
N ASP A 33 4.31 -8.34 3.18
CA ASP A 33 5.54 -8.75 3.89
C ASP A 33 6.71 -7.84 3.49
N ILE A 34 6.64 -6.58 3.91
CA ILE A 34 7.73 -5.63 3.70
C ILE A 34 8.78 -5.74 4.80
N SER A 35 10.05 -5.57 4.45
CA SER A 35 11.16 -5.40 5.40
C SER A 35 11.50 -3.93 5.53
N MET A 36 10.77 -3.20 6.41
CA MET A 36 10.96 -1.76 6.58
C MET A 36 12.37 -1.43 7.05
N GLN A 37 13.11 -0.64 6.29
CA GLN A 37 14.48 -0.24 6.60
C GLN A 37 14.53 0.94 7.59
N ALA A 38 15.57 0.98 8.42
CA ALA A 38 15.92 2.19 9.15
C ALA A 38 16.65 3.15 8.20
N GLN A 39 16.33 4.46 8.25
CA GLN A 39 17.12 5.44 7.50
C GLN A 39 18.56 5.51 8.01
N GLU A 40 19.51 5.49 7.08
CA GLU A 40 20.95 5.51 7.40
C GLU A 40 21.47 6.91 7.70
N MET A 41 20.80 7.94 7.21
CA MET A 41 21.14 9.35 7.46
C MET A 41 19.92 10.15 7.89
N SER A 42 20.13 11.26 8.60
CA SER A 42 19.05 12.02 9.26
C SER A 42 17.99 12.59 8.32
N ASN A 43 18.29 12.79 7.04
CA ASN A 43 17.36 13.29 6.03
C ASN A 43 16.90 12.22 5.02
N TRP A 44 17.18 10.94 5.26
CA TRP A 44 16.95 9.86 4.30
C TRP A 44 15.68 9.04 4.57
N CYS A 45 14.69 9.59 5.23
CA CYS A 45 13.40 8.90 5.37
C CYS A 45 12.79 8.51 4.01
N TRP A 46 12.92 9.36 3.01
CA TRP A 46 12.51 9.11 1.64
C TRP A 46 13.30 7.96 0.99
N ALA A 47 14.63 7.97 1.11
CA ALA A 47 15.48 6.93 0.53
C ALA A 47 15.24 5.56 1.21
N ALA A 48 15.08 5.53 2.54
CA ALA A 48 14.78 4.30 3.27
C ALA A 48 13.39 3.75 2.94
N SER A 49 12.39 4.61 2.82
CA SER A 49 11.04 4.21 2.42
C SER A 49 10.98 3.73 0.99
N GLY A 50 11.62 4.47 0.06
CA GLY A 50 11.68 4.09 -1.35
C GLY A 50 12.47 2.80 -1.58
N ASP A 51 13.62 2.63 -0.92
CA ASP A 51 14.42 1.41 -1.01
C ASP A 51 13.72 0.20 -0.36
N THR A 52 12.93 0.42 0.70
CA THR A 52 12.03 -0.62 1.25
C THR A 52 11.03 -1.10 0.20
N VAL A 53 10.38 -0.19 -0.52
CA VAL A 53 9.44 -0.54 -1.61
C VAL A 53 10.17 -1.22 -2.77
N ALA A 54 11.35 -0.73 -3.15
CA ALA A 54 12.17 -1.34 -4.20
C ALA A 54 12.58 -2.77 -3.83
N ALA A 55 13.02 -3.01 -2.60
CA ALA A 55 13.38 -4.34 -2.08
C ALA A 55 12.17 -5.29 -2.07
N PHE A 56 11.00 -4.83 -1.66
CA PHE A 56 9.75 -5.60 -1.74
C PHE A 56 9.43 -6.02 -3.18
N MET A 57 9.77 -5.19 -4.17
CA MET A 57 9.61 -5.46 -5.60
C MET A 57 10.79 -6.24 -6.20
N GLY A 58 11.65 -6.84 -5.38
CA GLY A 58 12.75 -7.71 -5.81
C GLY A 58 13.96 -6.95 -6.36
N LYS A 59 14.15 -5.69 -6.00
CA LYS A 59 15.34 -4.90 -6.34
C LYS A 59 16.28 -4.84 -5.15
N ASP A 60 17.55 -5.16 -5.37
CA ASP A 60 18.60 -5.18 -4.35
C ASP A 60 19.52 -3.96 -4.55
N TYR A 61 19.18 -2.87 -3.85
CA TYR A 61 19.97 -1.65 -3.81
C TYR A 61 20.18 -1.22 -2.35
N SER A 62 21.18 -0.39 -2.10
CA SER A 62 21.32 0.29 -0.81
C SER A 62 20.65 1.66 -0.86
N GLN A 63 20.33 2.24 0.31
CA GLN A 63 19.78 3.60 0.39
C GLN A 63 20.69 4.63 -0.29
N ASN A 64 22.03 4.46 -0.20
CA ASN A 64 22.99 5.31 -0.93
C ASN A 64 22.82 5.19 -2.45
N GLN A 65 22.63 3.98 -2.97
CA GLN A 65 22.40 3.76 -4.39
C GLN A 65 21.03 4.27 -4.83
N PHE A 66 19.98 4.05 -4.02
CA PHE A 66 18.64 4.62 -4.25
C PHE A 66 18.72 6.16 -4.36
N CYS A 67 19.39 6.79 -3.41
CA CYS A 67 19.65 8.24 -3.41
C CYS A 67 20.41 8.70 -4.66
N ASN A 68 21.45 8.00 -5.08
CA ASN A 68 22.20 8.33 -6.29
C ASN A 68 21.34 8.17 -7.57
N LEU A 69 20.46 7.16 -7.64
CA LEU A 69 19.51 7.01 -8.73
C LEU A 69 18.51 8.17 -8.74
N ALA A 70 17.94 8.55 -7.60
CA ALA A 70 17.01 9.67 -7.48
C ALA A 70 17.63 10.98 -8.02
N PHE A 71 18.85 11.29 -7.61
CA PHE A 71 19.54 12.53 -7.96
C PHE A 71 20.36 12.47 -9.26
N GLY A 72 20.29 11.37 -10.01
CA GLY A 72 21.02 11.25 -11.29
C GLY A 72 22.54 11.23 -11.13
N ARG A 73 23.05 10.69 -10.02
CA ARG A 73 24.48 10.61 -9.70
C ARG A 73 25.04 9.24 -10.10
N SER A 74 26.36 9.12 -10.06
CA SER A 74 27.04 7.82 -10.23
C SER A 74 26.63 6.87 -9.10
N LEU A 75 26.20 5.65 -9.44
CA LEU A 75 25.53 4.70 -8.54
C LEU A 75 26.25 4.46 -7.21
N ASN A 76 27.57 4.35 -7.26
CA ASN A 76 28.42 4.02 -6.10
C ASN A 76 29.13 5.25 -5.49
N SER A 77 28.77 6.47 -5.91
CA SER A 77 29.29 7.67 -5.26
C SER A 77 28.61 7.89 -3.90
N SER A 78 29.27 8.64 -3.01
CA SER A 78 28.63 9.06 -1.77
C SER A 78 27.45 10.01 -2.10
N CYS A 79 26.25 9.68 -1.64
CA CYS A 79 25.07 10.52 -1.83
C CYS A 79 24.96 11.51 -0.67
N PRO A 80 24.55 12.77 -0.92
CA PRO A 80 24.47 13.77 0.14
C PRO A 80 23.30 13.45 1.09
N ASN A 81 23.44 13.82 2.36
CA ASN A 81 22.38 13.75 3.36
C ASN A 81 21.36 14.87 3.12
N SER A 82 20.65 14.83 2.01
CA SER A 82 19.66 15.81 1.58
C SER A 82 18.25 15.29 1.71
N GLN A 83 17.31 16.22 1.93
CA GLN A 83 15.89 15.93 1.78
C GLN A 83 15.57 15.75 0.30
N ALA A 84 14.50 14.98 0.02
CA ALA A 84 13.94 14.78 -1.31
C ALA A 84 12.43 14.73 -1.27
N THR A 85 11.82 14.60 -2.45
CA THR A 85 10.38 14.55 -2.65
C THR A 85 9.97 13.17 -3.17
N LEU A 86 8.69 12.83 -3.11
CA LEU A 86 8.17 11.62 -3.76
C LEU A 86 8.42 11.59 -5.28
N ALA A 87 8.62 12.74 -5.93
CA ALA A 87 9.00 12.79 -7.35
C ALA A 87 10.45 12.33 -7.57
N ASP A 88 11.33 12.53 -6.59
CA ASP A 88 12.69 11.99 -6.61
C ASP A 88 12.66 10.46 -6.43
N ASP A 89 11.77 9.94 -5.56
CA ASP A 89 11.54 8.50 -5.43
C ASP A 89 11.03 7.89 -6.75
N GLN A 90 10.10 8.56 -7.44
CA GLN A 90 9.66 8.15 -8.77
C GLN A 90 10.81 8.08 -9.78
N THR A 91 11.78 8.99 -9.67
CA THR A 91 12.96 9.01 -10.55
C THR A 91 13.85 7.80 -10.27
N ALA A 92 14.07 7.43 -9.00
CA ALA A 92 14.79 6.23 -8.63
C ALA A 92 14.07 4.97 -9.14
N PHE A 93 12.78 4.84 -8.90
CA PHE A 93 11.97 3.70 -9.38
C PHE A 93 12.07 3.49 -10.89
N ARG A 94 11.92 4.57 -11.69
CA ARG A 94 12.08 4.47 -13.15
C ARG A 94 13.44 3.91 -13.55
N LYS A 95 14.52 4.37 -12.89
CA LYS A 95 15.89 3.90 -13.18
C LYS A 95 16.13 2.46 -12.74
N MET A 96 15.36 1.95 -11.78
CA MET A 96 15.37 0.55 -11.36
C MET A 96 14.48 -0.34 -12.24
N GLY A 97 13.74 0.24 -13.21
CA GLY A 97 12.77 -0.48 -14.03
C GLY A 97 11.49 -0.85 -13.25
N ILE A 98 11.16 -0.09 -12.21
CA ILE A 98 9.87 -0.16 -11.50
C ILE A 98 8.96 0.92 -12.09
N SER A 99 7.70 0.59 -12.38
CA SER A 99 6.69 1.62 -12.66
C SER A 99 6.60 2.58 -11.47
N PRO A 100 6.81 3.89 -11.67
CA PRO A 100 6.97 4.83 -10.55
C PRO A 100 5.66 5.18 -9.86
N GLY A 101 4.53 4.69 -10.38
CA GLY A 101 3.21 5.02 -9.87
C GLY A 101 2.79 6.47 -10.12
N ASN A 102 1.71 6.86 -9.47
CA ASN A 102 1.13 8.19 -9.58
C ASN A 102 1.47 9.03 -8.35
N TYR A 103 1.83 10.29 -8.58
CA TYR A 103 1.97 11.28 -7.52
C TYR A 103 0.61 11.91 -7.21
N VAL A 104 0.18 11.82 -5.96
CA VAL A 104 -1.07 12.40 -5.46
C VAL A 104 -0.75 13.52 -4.48
N ASN A 105 -1.24 14.73 -4.76
CA ASN A 105 -1.15 15.87 -3.85
C ASN A 105 -2.28 15.77 -2.81
N GLY A 106 -2.09 14.97 -1.80
CA GLY A 106 -3.06 14.65 -0.75
C GLY A 106 -2.89 13.23 -0.22
N HIS A 107 -3.68 12.88 0.78
CA HIS A 107 -3.83 11.52 1.24
C HIS A 107 -4.70 10.71 0.26
N LEU A 108 -4.52 9.40 0.24
CA LEU A 108 -5.44 8.48 -0.45
C LEU A 108 -6.65 8.20 0.44
N TYR A 109 -7.84 8.09 -0.15
CA TYR A 109 -8.99 7.56 0.57
C TYR A 109 -8.75 6.11 1.03
N TYR A 110 -9.39 5.69 2.11
CA TYR A 110 -9.22 4.36 2.67
C TYR A 110 -9.40 3.24 1.62
N TRP A 111 -10.46 3.31 0.83
CA TRP A 111 -10.70 2.34 -0.26
C TRP A 111 -9.57 2.29 -1.30
N ALA A 112 -8.86 3.40 -1.51
CA ALA A 112 -7.74 3.41 -2.44
C ALA A 112 -6.50 2.76 -1.81
N VAL A 113 -6.28 2.91 -0.50
CA VAL A 113 -5.23 2.20 0.24
C VAL A 113 -5.50 0.69 0.19
N THR A 114 -6.71 0.24 0.54
CA THR A 114 -7.04 -1.20 0.52
C THR A 114 -6.85 -1.81 -0.86
N ARG A 115 -7.31 -1.12 -1.92
CA ARG A 115 -7.11 -1.56 -3.30
C ARG A 115 -5.62 -1.72 -3.68
N GLU A 116 -4.74 -0.80 -3.25
CA GLU A 116 -3.31 -0.92 -3.53
C GLU A 116 -2.70 -2.12 -2.80
N ILE A 117 -3.04 -2.30 -1.53
CA ILE A 117 -2.56 -3.42 -0.72
C ILE A 117 -3.08 -4.76 -1.27
N ASP A 118 -4.36 -4.86 -1.67
CA ASP A 118 -4.95 -6.05 -2.32
C ASP A 118 -4.25 -6.41 -3.63
N ALA A 119 -3.76 -5.40 -4.34
CA ALA A 119 -2.99 -5.58 -5.56
C ALA A 119 -1.48 -5.86 -5.30
N GLY A 120 -1.07 -6.05 -4.06
CA GLY A 120 0.32 -6.32 -3.68
C GLY A 120 1.23 -5.09 -3.81
N ARG A 121 0.70 -3.89 -3.74
CA ARG A 121 1.47 -2.65 -3.92
C ARG A 121 1.51 -1.82 -2.64
N PRO A 122 2.69 -1.63 -2.02
CA PRO A 122 2.86 -0.67 -0.94
C PRO A 122 2.60 0.76 -1.41
N VAL A 123 2.08 1.60 -0.52
CA VAL A 123 1.86 3.03 -0.78
C VAL A 123 2.93 3.84 -0.05
N MET A 124 3.61 4.75 -0.74
CA MET A 124 4.47 5.72 -0.05
C MET A 124 3.62 6.93 0.39
N ALA A 125 3.78 7.33 1.63
CA ALA A 125 3.11 8.47 2.23
C ALA A 125 4.11 9.51 2.73
N ARG A 126 3.86 10.79 2.45
CA ARG A 126 4.56 11.89 3.08
C ARG A 126 3.64 12.53 4.10
N ILE A 127 4.06 12.54 5.35
CA ILE A 127 3.41 13.27 6.42
C ILE A 127 4.11 14.63 6.65
N GLN A 128 3.35 15.59 7.17
CA GLN A 128 3.82 16.89 7.63
C GLN A 128 3.66 16.96 9.14
N TRP A 129 4.73 17.19 9.89
CA TRP A 129 4.66 17.42 11.33
C TRP A 129 4.02 18.77 11.63
N THR A 130 3.18 18.84 12.65
CA THR A 130 2.59 20.11 13.13
C THR A 130 3.65 21.06 13.65
N SER A 131 4.78 20.55 14.13
CA SER A 131 5.97 21.31 14.53
C SER A 131 6.84 21.77 13.36
N GLY A 132 6.47 21.44 12.12
CA GLY A 132 7.25 21.73 10.91
C GLY A 132 8.14 20.57 10.46
N GLY A 133 8.48 20.58 9.18
CA GLY A 133 9.20 19.48 8.54
C GLY A 133 8.26 18.37 8.06
N GLY A 134 8.80 17.42 7.33
CA GLY A 134 8.06 16.27 6.79
C GLY A 134 8.79 14.97 7.03
N HIS A 135 8.06 13.87 6.84
CA HIS A 135 8.60 12.52 6.98
C HIS A 135 7.97 11.61 5.94
N MET A 136 8.68 10.59 5.50
CA MET A 136 8.15 9.60 4.57
C MET A 136 8.09 8.22 5.21
N GLU A 137 6.99 7.53 4.94
CA GLU A 137 6.62 6.24 5.50
C GLU A 137 6.02 5.36 4.41
N VAL A 138 5.84 4.07 4.69
CA VAL A 138 5.28 3.10 3.75
C VAL A 138 4.03 2.46 4.37
N LEU A 139 2.84 2.69 3.80
CA LEU A 139 1.65 1.91 4.16
C LEU A 139 1.76 0.54 3.47
N TYR A 140 1.57 -0.50 4.26
CA TYR A 140 1.74 -1.88 3.82
C TYR A 140 0.58 -2.80 4.21
N GLY A 141 -0.46 -2.28 4.86
CA GLY A 141 -1.58 -3.10 5.27
C GLY A 141 -2.79 -2.32 5.74
N TYR A 142 -3.89 -3.04 5.91
CA TYR A 142 -5.15 -2.52 6.41
C TYR A 142 -5.93 -3.60 7.18
N ASP A 143 -6.97 -3.18 7.91
CA ASP A 143 -7.96 -4.04 8.54
C ASP A 143 -9.33 -3.36 8.48
N ASP A 144 -10.22 -3.89 7.63
CA ASP A 144 -11.56 -3.35 7.39
C ASP A 144 -12.48 -3.49 8.61
N SER A 145 -12.24 -4.47 9.49
CA SER A 145 -13.07 -4.69 10.67
C SER A 145 -13.06 -3.51 11.64
N SER A 146 -11.99 -2.73 11.60
CA SER A 146 -11.73 -1.62 12.52
C SER A 146 -11.24 -0.34 11.82
N ASN A 147 -11.31 -0.30 10.48
CA ASN A 147 -10.86 0.84 9.66
C ASN A 147 -9.42 1.26 9.98
N MET A 148 -8.53 0.26 10.08
CA MET A 148 -7.14 0.44 10.45
C MET A 148 -6.22 0.46 9.24
N VAL A 149 -5.10 1.18 9.36
CA VAL A 149 -3.96 1.10 8.44
C VAL A 149 -2.70 0.73 9.19
N TYR A 150 -1.79 0.04 8.49
CA TYR A 150 -0.48 -0.37 8.98
C TYR A 150 0.60 0.30 8.16
N TRP A 151 1.61 0.88 8.85
CA TRP A 151 2.72 1.55 8.16
C TRP A 151 4.07 1.24 8.77
N GLY A 152 5.09 1.25 7.91
CA GLY A 152 6.49 1.17 8.26
C GLY A 152 7.09 2.57 8.41
N ASN A 153 7.83 2.79 9.50
CA ASN A 153 8.49 4.05 9.82
C ASN A 153 10.01 3.88 9.76
N PRO A 154 10.74 4.62 8.91
CA PRO A 154 12.19 4.51 8.79
C PRO A 154 12.97 5.18 9.93
N TRP A 155 12.32 5.97 10.79
CA TRP A 155 13.03 6.70 11.85
C TRP A 155 13.73 5.74 12.83
N PRO A 156 15.06 5.85 13.06
CA PRO A 156 15.83 4.82 13.77
C PRO A 156 15.36 4.56 15.22
N SER A 157 14.90 5.60 15.92
CA SER A 157 14.47 5.52 17.31
C SER A 157 12.96 5.24 17.49
N SER A 158 12.20 5.09 16.41
CA SER A 158 10.76 4.77 16.44
C SER A 158 10.52 3.28 16.24
N TYR A 159 9.33 2.82 16.64
CA TYR A 159 8.86 1.50 16.23
C TYR A 159 8.85 1.39 14.71
N ARG A 160 9.41 0.29 14.20
CA ARG A 160 9.54 0.04 12.76
C ARG A 160 8.21 -0.19 12.08
N TYR A 161 7.26 -0.84 12.78
CA TYR A 161 5.93 -1.17 12.32
C TYR A 161 4.89 -0.60 13.26
N ASN A 162 3.92 0.09 12.69
CA ASN A 162 2.91 0.84 13.42
C ASN A 162 1.52 0.57 12.85
N TRP A 163 0.47 0.92 13.61
CA TRP A 163 -0.91 0.85 13.17
C TRP A 163 -1.78 1.85 13.95
N SER A 164 -2.82 2.34 13.30
CA SER A 164 -3.87 3.16 13.91
C SER A 164 -5.13 3.13 13.07
N SER A 165 -6.21 3.78 13.54
CA SER A 165 -7.32 4.07 12.66
C SER A 165 -6.85 4.92 11.47
N TYR A 166 -7.47 4.72 10.31
CA TYR A 166 -7.18 5.49 9.11
C TYR A 166 -7.33 7.01 9.37
N ASP A 167 -8.40 7.43 10.07
CA ASP A 167 -8.63 8.84 10.36
C ASP A 167 -7.49 9.47 11.18
N TYR A 168 -6.95 8.73 12.16
CA TYR A 168 -5.78 9.18 12.91
C TYR A 168 -4.54 9.32 12.01
N TYR A 169 -4.33 8.38 11.07
CA TYR A 169 -3.19 8.46 10.15
C TYR A 169 -3.33 9.60 9.14
N VAL A 170 -4.56 9.92 8.70
CA VAL A 170 -4.83 11.08 7.84
C VAL A 170 -4.48 12.38 8.52
N GLY A 171 -4.81 12.53 9.82
CA GLY A 171 -4.47 13.73 10.57
C GLY A 171 -4.75 13.61 12.06
N ASN A 172 -3.82 14.14 12.85
CA ASN A 172 -3.88 14.18 14.30
C ASN A 172 -3.10 15.41 14.83
N ASP A 173 -2.98 15.53 16.16
CA ASP A 173 -2.30 16.66 16.80
C ASP A 173 -0.79 16.73 16.49
N SER A 174 -0.19 15.66 16.01
CA SER A 174 1.25 15.57 15.75
C SER A 174 1.60 15.74 14.28
N PHE A 175 0.76 15.23 13.38
CA PHE A 175 1.02 15.26 11.93
C PHE A 175 -0.26 15.14 11.10
N PHE A 176 -0.13 15.41 9.80
CA PHE A 176 -1.14 15.13 8.78
C PHE A 176 -0.52 14.61 7.50
N TRP A 177 -1.21 13.70 6.82
CA TRP A 177 -0.76 13.07 5.58
C TRP A 177 -1.01 13.99 4.39
N THR A 178 0.07 14.39 3.69
CA THR A 178 0.03 15.46 2.69
C THR A 178 0.18 15.02 1.25
N HIS A 179 0.93 13.95 0.99
CA HIS A 179 1.20 13.47 -0.38
C HIS A 179 1.36 11.95 -0.39
N SER A 180 1.09 11.35 -1.55
CA SER A 180 1.17 9.90 -1.73
C SER A 180 1.81 9.51 -3.06
N LEU A 181 2.42 8.32 -3.12
CA LEU A 181 2.60 7.57 -4.36
C LEU A 181 1.78 6.29 -4.28
N ASP A 182 0.91 6.07 -5.25
CA ASP A 182 0.16 4.83 -5.47
C ASP A 182 0.51 4.20 -6.83
N TYR A 183 0.00 3.02 -7.13
CA TYR A 183 0.30 2.27 -8.37
C TYR A 183 1.79 2.02 -8.61
N ILE A 184 2.62 1.98 -7.57
CA ILE A 184 4.04 1.66 -7.71
C ILE A 184 4.17 0.20 -8.17
N GLY A 185 4.86 -0.03 -9.29
CA GLY A 185 5.03 -1.37 -9.86
C GLY A 185 3.85 -1.89 -10.70
N ALA A 186 2.82 -1.07 -10.97
CA ALA A 186 1.66 -1.45 -11.78
C ALA A 186 1.97 -1.49 -13.28
#